data_8f3c5a615cff8d8fc7ad3ba46883f166
#
_entry.id   8f3c5a615cff8d8fc7ad3ba46883f166
#
_cell.length_a   1.000
_cell.length_b   1.000
_cell.length_c   1.000
_cell.angle_alpha   90.00
_cell.angle_beta   90.00
_cell.angle_gamma   90.00
#
_symmetry.space_group_name_H-M   'P 1'
#
loop_
_entity.id
_entity.type
_entity.pdbx_description
1 polymer ?
#
loop_
_entity_poly.entity_id
_entity_poly.type
_entity_poly.pdbx_seq_one_letter_code
_entity_poly.pdbx_strand_id
1 'polypeptide(L)'
;MLWHYRIFQKANQYRELDGMGTTIVVAVVIESELLIANVGDSRAYLYRNYQIKQLTEDHTLVQELLKSGEISEEEAKSHPQRNIVTQSLGITLNVQIDFVRVSLKDGDTIFLCSDGLSNMVEDQYIKEILGNYSDVTTQANKAVEAANEAGGRDNITVAIAKYTAREEVEE
;
A
#
# COMPACT_ATOMS: atom_id res chain seq x y z
N MET A 1 4.76 -17.21 -0.56
CA MET A 1 5.18 -17.94 -1.80
C MET A 1 4.11 -18.83 -2.42
N LEU A 2 3.26 -19.52 -1.66
CA LEU A 2 2.25 -20.44 -2.22
C LEU A 2 1.28 -19.75 -3.20
N TRP A 3 0.80 -18.56 -2.88
CA TRP A 3 -0.13 -17.79 -3.72
C TRP A 3 0.52 -17.32 -5.04
N HIS A 4 1.74 -16.82 -5.00
CA HIS A 4 2.51 -16.45 -6.18
C HIS A 4 2.60 -17.63 -7.16
N TYR A 5 3.05 -18.80 -6.67
CA TYR A 5 3.18 -19.98 -7.49
C TYR A 5 1.86 -20.44 -8.10
N ARG A 6 0.75 -20.40 -7.35
CA ARG A 6 -0.58 -20.74 -7.86
C ARG A 6 -1.09 -19.81 -8.95
N ILE A 7 -0.86 -18.48 -8.79
CA ILE A 7 -1.23 -17.49 -9.81
C ILE A 7 -0.39 -17.72 -11.07
N PHE A 8 0.93 -17.87 -10.91
CA PHE A 8 1.85 -18.13 -12.00
C PHE A 8 1.50 -19.42 -12.76
N GLN A 9 1.21 -20.52 -12.06
CA GLN A 9 0.78 -21.76 -12.70
C GLN A 9 -0.51 -21.58 -13.51
N LYS A 10 -1.53 -20.90 -12.96
CA LYS A 10 -2.78 -20.67 -13.67
C LYS A 10 -2.60 -19.78 -14.90
N ALA A 11 -1.83 -18.70 -14.78
CA ALA A 11 -1.51 -17.81 -15.89
C ALA A 11 -0.85 -18.58 -17.05
N ASN A 12 0.06 -19.51 -16.76
CA ASN A 12 0.73 -20.31 -17.78
C ASN A 12 -0.09 -21.51 -18.28
N GLN A 13 -1.07 -21.99 -17.50
CA GLN A 13 -1.90 -23.14 -17.88
C GLN A 13 -3.06 -22.77 -18.80
N TYR A 14 -3.62 -21.57 -18.64
CA TYR A 14 -4.81 -21.11 -19.35
C TYR A 14 -4.48 -19.87 -20.19
N ARG A 15 -4.62 -20.00 -21.51
CA ARG A 15 -4.28 -18.92 -22.46
C ARG A 15 -5.07 -17.63 -22.21
N GLU A 16 -6.31 -17.75 -21.76
CA GLU A 16 -7.16 -16.63 -21.37
C GLU A 16 -6.69 -15.89 -20.12
N LEU A 17 -5.75 -16.45 -19.36
CA LEU A 17 -5.13 -15.86 -18.17
C LEU A 17 -3.68 -15.46 -18.42
N ASP A 18 -3.22 -15.44 -19.67
CA ASP A 18 -1.87 -15.01 -20.00
C ASP A 18 -1.60 -13.61 -19.48
N GLY A 19 -0.47 -13.44 -18.79
CA GLY A 19 -0.14 -12.18 -18.13
C GLY A 19 -0.93 -11.85 -16.84
N MET A 20 -1.74 -12.79 -16.32
CA MET A 20 -2.44 -12.56 -15.06
C MET A 20 -1.47 -12.38 -13.89
N GLY A 21 -1.60 -11.24 -13.22
CA GLY A 21 -0.81 -10.89 -12.05
C GLY A 21 -1.61 -10.04 -11.07
N THR A 22 -1.05 -9.84 -9.89
CA THR A 22 -1.63 -8.94 -8.87
C THR A 22 -0.55 -8.40 -7.96
N THR A 23 -0.76 -7.21 -7.43
CA THR A 23 -0.01 -6.69 -6.28
C THR A 23 -0.51 -7.32 -4.98
N ILE A 24 0.24 -7.20 -3.92
CA ILE A 24 -0.18 -7.57 -2.58
C ILE A 24 0.52 -6.69 -1.54
N VAL A 25 -0.25 -6.18 -0.60
CA VAL A 25 0.25 -5.60 0.65
C VAL A 25 -0.44 -6.29 1.81
N VAL A 26 0.33 -6.76 2.77
CA VAL A 26 -0.16 -7.48 3.96
C VAL A 26 0.38 -6.79 5.20
N ALA A 27 -0.50 -6.52 6.16
CA ALA A 27 -0.13 -6.03 7.47
C ALA A 27 -0.56 -7.05 8.53
N VAL A 28 0.37 -7.47 9.37
CA VAL A 28 0.12 -8.40 10.49
C VAL A 28 0.60 -7.73 11.77
N VAL A 29 -0.28 -7.67 12.77
CA VAL A 29 0.06 -7.17 14.10
C VAL A 29 0.24 -8.36 15.05
N ILE A 30 1.41 -8.43 15.67
CA ILE A 30 1.75 -9.42 16.68
C ILE A 30 2.20 -8.65 17.92
N GLU A 31 1.43 -8.72 18.97
CA GLU A 31 1.63 -7.90 20.18
C GLU A 31 1.67 -6.41 19.84
N SER A 32 2.83 -5.77 19.96
CA SER A 32 3.06 -4.37 19.61
C SER A 32 3.91 -4.20 18.33
N GLU A 33 4.10 -5.25 17.54
CA GLU A 33 4.89 -5.20 16.32
C GLU A 33 3.98 -5.31 15.08
N LEU A 34 4.15 -4.37 14.17
CA LEU A 34 3.56 -4.40 12.83
C LEU A 34 4.56 -4.99 11.85
N LEU A 35 4.18 -6.07 11.20
CA LEU A 35 4.93 -6.67 10.10
C LEU A 35 4.18 -6.40 8.79
N ILE A 36 4.88 -5.87 7.80
CA ILE A 36 4.34 -5.63 6.46
C ILE A 36 5.13 -6.46 5.47
N ALA A 37 4.42 -7.08 4.53
CA ALA A 37 4.98 -7.67 3.33
C ALA A 37 4.36 -7.00 2.11
N ASN A 38 5.19 -6.61 1.13
CA ASN A 38 4.76 -5.89 -0.06
C ASN A 38 5.34 -6.49 -1.34
N VAL A 39 4.49 -6.59 -2.38
CA VAL A 39 4.87 -6.79 -3.78
C VAL A 39 3.96 -5.92 -4.64
N GLY A 40 4.53 -4.98 -5.37
CA GLY A 40 3.81 -4.06 -6.23
C GLY A 40 3.77 -2.64 -5.70
N ASP A 41 2.77 -1.88 -6.10
CA ASP A 41 2.57 -0.45 -5.84
C ASP A 41 1.36 -0.13 -4.93
N SER A 42 0.75 -1.16 -4.37
CA SER A 42 -0.18 -0.99 -3.25
C SER A 42 0.59 -0.58 -2.01
N ARG A 43 0.08 0.38 -1.26
CA ARG A 43 0.84 1.04 -0.21
C ARG A 43 0.33 0.73 1.19
N ALA A 44 1.27 0.75 2.14
CA ALA A 44 0.98 0.78 3.58
C ALA A 44 1.58 2.04 4.20
N TYR A 45 0.79 2.67 5.06
CA TYR A 45 1.17 3.86 5.81
C TYR A 45 0.97 3.64 7.30
N LEU A 46 1.78 4.36 8.09
CA LEU A 46 1.58 4.56 9.51
C LEU A 46 1.21 6.02 9.76
N TYR A 47 0.09 6.25 10.42
CA TYR A 47 -0.27 7.56 10.96
C TYR A 47 -0.07 7.56 12.47
N ARG A 48 0.80 8.45 12.95
CA ARG A 48 1.19 8.61 14.35
C ARG A 48 1.46 10.08 14.65
N ASN A 49 0.94 10.60 15.75
CA ASN A 49 1.20 11.97 16.19
C ASN A 49 0.97 13.01 15.08
N TYR A 50 -0.16 12.92 14.39
CA TYR A 50 -0.50 13.83 13.27
C TYR A 50 0.51 13.80 12.11
N GLN A 51 1.28 12.75 11.96
CA GLN A 51 2.18 12.54 10.82
C GLN A 51 1.83 11.24 10.12
N ILE A 52 1.86 11.28 8.79
CA ILE A 52 1.75 10.10 7.94
C ILE A 52 3.12 9.72 7.40
N LYS A 53 3.40 8.43 7.37
CA LYS A 53 4.63 7.88 6.80
C LYS A 53 4.29 6.67 5.96
N GLN A 54 4.64 6.70 4.67
CA GLN A 54 4.62 5.51 3.84
C GLN A 54 5.65 4.51 4.37
N LEU A 55 5.25 3.27 4.55
CA LEU A 55 6.08 2.18 5.07
C LEU A 55 6.58 1.26 3.94
N THR A 56 5.78 1.08 2.90
CA THR A 56 6.14 0.33 1.71
C THR A 56 6.91 1.20 0.73
N GLU A 57 7.63 0.55 -0.16
CA GLU A 57 8.19 1.18 -1.33
C GLU A 57 7.51 0.61 -2.57
N ASP A 58 7.14 1.47 -3.52
CA ASP A 58 6.46 1.04 -4.73
C ASP A 58 7.42 0.30 -5.66
N HIS A 59 7.02 -0.87 -6.13
CA HIS A 59 7.75 -1.58 -7.18
C HIS A 59 7.30 -1.06 -8.55
N THR A 60 7.72 0.15 -8.89
CA THR A 60 7.41 0.81 -10.15
C THR A 60 8.67 1.26 -10.86
N LEU A 61 8.58 1.41 -12.19
CA LEU A 61 9.69 1.91 -13.01
C LEU A 61 10.19 3.27 -12.51
N VAL A 62 9.27 4.18 -12.18
CA VAL A 62 9.65 5.52 -11.71
C VAL A 62 10.38 5.48 -10.37
N GLN A 63 10.04 4.54 -9.50
CA GLN A 63 10.73 4.37 -8.22
C GLN A 63 12.16 3.82 -8.43
N GLU A 64 12.37 2.94 -9.39
CA GLU A 64 13.71 2.45 -9.77
C GLU A 64 14.56 3.58 -10.37
N LEU A 65 14.00 4.40 -11.28
CA LEU A 65 14.67 5.56 -11.85
C LEU A 65 15.00 6.63 -10.79
N LEU A 66 14.12 6.84 -9.83
CA LEU A 66 14.36 7.75 -8.70
C LEU A 66 15.54 7.26 -7.84
N LYS A 67 15.56 5.97 -7.52
CA LYS A 67 16.66 5.35 -6.75
C LYS A 67 18.01 5.40 -7.45
N SER A 68 18.01 5.21 -8.77
CA SER A 68 19.25 5.32 -9.57
C SER A 68 19.70 6.78 -9.73
N GLY A 69 18.86 7.76 -9.37
CA GLY A 69 19.15 9.19 -9.53
C GLY A 69 18.99 9.68 -10.96
N GLU A 70 18.32 8.90 -11.83
CA GLU A 70 18.08 9.26 -13.22
C GLU A 70 16.99 10.31 -13.37
N ILE A 71 16.03 10.36 -12.43
CA ILE A 71 14.96 11.36 -12.37
C ILE A 71 14.84 11.92 -10.95
N SER A 72 14.31 13.14 -10.85
CA SER A 72 13.96 13.79 -9.58
C SER A 72 12.55 13.35 -9.09
N GLU A 73 12.23 13.66 -7.82
CA GLU A 73 10.88 13.42 -7.27
C GLU A 73 9.78 14.17 -8.04
N GLU A 74 10.07 15.36 -8.55
CA GLU A 74 9.12 16.15 -9.35
C GLU A 74 8.86 15.50 -10.71
N GLU A 75 9.91 15.02 -11.38
CA GLU A 75 9.80 14.31 -12.65
C GLU A 75 9.06 12.98 -12.48
N ALA A 76 9.28 12.26 -11.38
CA ALA A 76 8.58 11.01 -11.06
C ALA A 76 7.06 11.19 -11.00
N LYS A 77 6.57 12.28 -10.39
CA LYS A 77 5.13 12.57 -10.25
C LYS A 77 4.43 12.77 -11.59
N SER A 78 5.10 13.32 -12.57
CA SER A 78 4.56 13.61 -13.91
C SER A 78 5.01 12.63 -14.99
N HIS A 79 5.77 11.60 -14.63
CA HIS A 79 6.36 10.67 -15.59
C HIS A 79 5.27 9.90 -16.35
N PRO A 80 5.35 9.78 -17.70
CA PRO A 80 4.34 9.10 -18.50
C PRO A 80 4.20 7.60 -18.18
N GLN A 81 5.25 6.99 -17.64
CA GLN A 81 5.30 5.58 -17.27
C GLN A 81 5.21 5.34 -15.74
N ARG A 82 4.65 6.30 -14.98
CA ARG A 82 4.58 6.19 -13.52
C ARG A 82 3.75 5.00 -13.01
N ASN A 83 2.83 4.48 -13.82
CA ASN A 83 1.98 3.35 -13.47
C ASN A 83 2.55 2.00 -13.94
N ILE A 84 3.79 1.95 -14.43
CA ILE A 84 4.42 0.68 -14.81
C ILE A 84 4.94 -0.01 -13.55
N VAL A 85 4.26 -1.10 -13.18
CA VAL A 85 4.65 -1.99 -12.07
C VAL A 85 5.76 -2.91 -12.54
N THR A 86 6.88 -2.95 -11.82
CA THR A 86 8.06 -3.79 -12.15
C THR A 86 8.02 -5.14 -11.44
N GLN A 87 7.22 -5.27 -10.36
CA GLN A 87 7.07 -6.52 -9.62
C GLN A 87 5.60 -6.78 -9.27
N SER A 88 5.12 -7.98 -9.60
CA SER A 88 3.78 -8.46 -9.23
C SER A 88 3.77 -9.96 -9.04
N LEU A 89 2.82 -10.47 -8.26
CA LEU A 89 2.62 -11.91 -8.13
C LEU A 89 2.06 -12.48 -9.42
N GLY A 90 2.59 -13.61 -9.86
CA GLY A 90 2.05 -14.38 -10.98
C GLY A 90 2.67 -14.07 -12.36
N ILE A 91 3.43 -13.01 -12.52
CA ILE A 91 4.00 -12.64 -13.84
C ILE A 91 5.33 -13.35 -14.11
N THR A 92 6.23 -13.41 -13.15
CA THR A 92 7.56 -14.02 -13.29
C THR A 92 7.69 -15.25 -12.39
N LEU A 93 8.66 -16.12 -12.63
CA LEU A 93 8.90 -17.29 -11.76
C LEU A 93 9.38 -16.88 -10.36
N ASN A 94 10.19 -15.84 -10.29
CA ASN A 94 10.72 -15.31 -9.04
C ASN A 94 10.16 -13.91 -8.78
N VAL A 95 9.76 -13.66 -7.54
CA VAL A 95 9.29 -12.36 -7.08
C VAL A 95 10.07 -11.96 -5.83
N GLN A 96 10.47 -10.72 -5.77
CA GLN A 96 11.07 -10.14 -4.58
C GLN A 96 9.93 -9.63 -3.68
N ILE A 97 9.99 -9.97 -2.40
CA ILE A 97 9.02 -9.52 -1.39
C ILE A 97 9.76 -8.60 -0.44
N ASP A 98 9.26 -7.38 -0.29
CA ASP A 98 9.79 -6.46 0.69
C ASP A 98 9.12 -6.66 2.04
N PHE A 99 9.93 -6.59 3.10
CA PHE A 99 9.47 -6.72 4.47
C PHE A 99 9.82 -5.48 5.29
N VAL A 100 8.83 -4.97 6.02
CA VAL A 100 9.00 -3.85 6.94
C VAL A 100 8.51 -4.27 8.32
N ARG A 101 9.25 -3.88 9.36
CA ARG A 101 8.87 -4.09 10.76
C ARG A 101 8.87 -2.76 11.50
N VAL A 102 7.79 -2.50 12.25
CA VAL A 102 7.60 -1.26 13.00
C VAL A 102 6.98 -1.57 14.35
N SER A 103 7.56 -1.05 15.43
CA SER A 103 6.93 -1.12 16.76
C SER A 103 5.78 -0.13 16.83
N LEU A 104 4.59 -0.63 17.17
CA LEU A 104 3.37 0.15 17.32
C LEU A 104 3.31 0.82 18.70
N LYS A 105 2.61 1.96 18.72
CA LYS A 105 2.27 2.70 19.94
C LYS A 105 0.76 2.87 20.02
N ASP A 106 0.25 3.04 21.22
CA ASP A 106 -1.17 3.31 21.42
C ASP A 106 -1.63 4.51 20.59
N GLY A 107 -2.78 4.36 19.92
CA GLY A 107 -3.35 5.35 19.03
C GLY A 107 -2.80 5.37 17.60
N ASP A 108 -1.83 4.51 17.25
CA ASP A 108 -1.36 4.38 15.87
C ASP A 108 -2.48 3.94 14.93
N THR A 109 -2.48 4.50 13.73
CA THR A 109 -3.39 4.05 12.66
C THR A 109 -2.58 3.48 11.51
N ILE A 110 -2.92 2.25 11.12
CA ILE A 110 -2.37 1.54 9.97
C ILE A 110 -3.35 1.76 8.81
N PHE A 111 -2.84 2.24 7.69
CA PHE A 111 -3.63 2.52 6.51
C PHE A 111 -3.04 1.80 5.31
N LEU A 112 -3.85 0.98 4.63
CA LEU A 112 -3.48 0.27 3.41
C LEU A 112 -4.35 0.76 2.25
N CYS A 113 -3.78 0.89 1.07
CA CYS A 113 -4.56 1.25 -0.12
C CYS A 113 -3.99 0.64 -1.41
N SER A 114 -4.86 0.52 -2.41
CA SER A 114 -4.45 0.31 -3.80
C SER A 114 -3.98 1.60 -4.45
N ASP A 115 -3.35 1.48 -5.60
CA ASP A 115 -2.86 2.59 -6.43
C ASP A 115 -4.00 3.50 -6.93
N GLY A 116 -5.22 2.98 -7.08
CA GLY A 116 -6.41 3.78 -7.38
C GLY A 116 -6.71 4.88 -6.36
N LEU A 117 -6.22 4.74 -5.11
CA LEU A 117 -6.23 5.84 -4.15
C LEU A 117 -4.98 6.70 -4.31
N SER A 118 -3.79 6.13 -4.17
CA SER A 118 -2.53 6.88 -4.06
C SER A 118 -2.12 7.63 -5.34
N ASN A 119 -2.67 7.24 -6.50
CA ASN A 119 -2.54 7.99 -7.75
C ASN A 119 -3.49 9.20 -7.86
N MET A 120 -4.54 9.25 -7.02
CA MET A 120 -5.57 10.29 -7.06
C MET A 120 -5.49 11.26 -5.88
N VAL A 121 -5.03 10.79 -4.71
CA VAL A 121 -5.04 11.52 -3.45
C VAL A 121 -3.63 11.62 -2.89
N GLU A 122 -3.17 12.84 -2.65
CA GLU A 122 -1.86 13.08 -2.06
C GLU A 122 -1.81 12.64 -0.59
N ASP A 123 -0.63 12.21 -0.13
CA ASP A 123 -0.40 11.77 1.26
C ASP A 123 -0.82 12.83 2.30
N GLN A 124 -0.65 14.12 1.98
CA GLN A 124 -1.07 15.20 2.84
C GLN A 124 -2.59 15.20 3.07
N TYR A 125 -3.38 14.89 2.03
CA TYR A 125 -4.83 14.84 2.16
C TYR A 125 -5.28 13.57 2.92
N ILE A 126 -4.61 12.44 2.70
CA ILE A 126 -4.83 11.21 3.51
C ILE A 126 -4.58 11.53 4.99
N LYS A 127 -3.49 12.22 5.30
CA LYS A 127 -3.15 12.67 6.66
C LYS A 127 -4.27 13.52 7.28
N GLU A 128 -4.86 14.44 6.51
CA GLU A 128 -5.96 15.29 6.96
C GLU A 128 -7.22 14.47 7.27
N ILE A 129 -7.56 13.50 6.43
CA ILE A 129 -8.67 12.57 6.68
C ILE A 129 -8.43 11.81 7.99
N LEU A 130 -7.24 11.25 8.18
CA LEU A 130 -6.91 10.48 9.38
C LEU A 130 -6.90 11.33 10.66
N GLY A 131 -6.57 12.62 10.54
CA GLY A 131 -6.55 13.57 11.66
C GLY A 131 -7.91 14.16 12.02
N ASN A 132 -8.79 14.35 11.04
CA ASN A 132 -10.07 15.03 11.23
C ASN A 132 -11.22 14.10 11.68
N TYR A 133 -11.10 12.82 11.40
CA TYR A 133 -12.12 11.82 11.76
C TYR A 133 -11.54 10.79 12.74
N SER A 134 -12.30 10.42 13.76
CA SER A 134 -11.87 9.44 14.78
C SER A 134 -12.28 8.01 14.45
N ASP A 135 -13.33 7.84 13.66
CA ASP A 135 -13.90 6.56 13.27
C ASP A 135 -13.26 6.05 11.97
N VAL A 136 -12.71 4.84 12.00
CA VAL A 136 -12.00 4.22 10.88
C VAL A 136 -12.90 3.98 9.66
N THR A 137 -14.19 3.72 9.87
CA THR A 137 -15.15 3.54 8.80
C THR A 137 -15.36 4.85 8.04
N THR A 138 -15.53 5.95 8.79
CA THR A 138 -15.64 7.29 8.21
C THR A 138 -14.37 7.69 7.47
N GLN A 139 -13.20 7.42 8.05
CA GLN A 139 -11.90 7.67 7.40
C GLN A 139 -11.79 6.91 6.06
N ALA A 140 -12.14 5.63 6.04
CA ALA A 140 -12.09 4.82 4.83
C ALA A 140 -13.04 5.34 3.74
N ASN A 141 -14.29 5.66 4.11
CA ASN A 141 -15.27 6.21 3.18
C ASN A 141 -14.81 7.56 2.60
N LYS A 142 -14.27 8.45 3.45
CA LYS A 142 -13.75 9.75 2.99
C LYS A 142 -12.54 9.62 2.06
N ALA A 143 -11.67 8.64 2.29
CA ALA A 143 -10.55 8.38 1.40
C ALA A 143 -11.03 7.90 0.01
N VAL A 144 -11.99 6.96 -0.02
CA VAL A 144 -12.58 6.50 -1.29
C VAL A 144 -13.36 7.61 -2.00
N GLU A 145 -14.14 8.42 -1.26
CA GLU A 145 -14.86 9.57 -1.80
C GLU A 145 -13.90 10.56 -2.46
N ALA A 146 -12.81 10.92 -1.77
CA ALA A 146 -11.80 11.83 -2.29
C ALA A 146 -11.15 11.34 -3.60
N ALA A 147 -10.82 10.05 -3.69
CA ALA A 147 -10.26 9.48 -4.92
C ALA A 147 -11.27 9.48 -6.07
N ASN A 148 -12.55 9.21 -5.79
CA ASN A 148 -13.63 9.29 -6.79
C ASN A 148 -13.83 10.73 -7.28
N GLU A 149 -13.83 11.72 -6.38
CA GLU A 149 -13.95 13.14 -6.73
C GLU A 149 -12.75 13.64 -7.54
N ALA A 150 -11.55 13.09 -7.28
CA ALA A 150 -10.34 13.37 -8.06
C ALA A 150 -10.33 12.69 -9.46
N GLY A 151 -11.38 11.94 -9.78
CA GLY A 151 -11.60 11.36 -11.11
C GLY A 151 -11.85 9.86 -11.15
N GLY A 152 -11.56 9.10 -10.07
CA GLY A 152 -11.89 7.67 -9.93
C GLY A 152 -11.42 6.82 -11.11
N ARG A 153 -10.16 6.95 -11.51
CA ARG A 153 -9.63 6.36 -12.76
C ARG A 153 -9.39 4.87 -12.68
N ASP A 154 -9.37 4.31 -11.47
CA ASP A 154 -9.13 2.89 -11.22
C ASP A 154 -9.96 2.38 -10.05
N ASN A 155 -9.90 1.08 -9.76
CA ASN A 155 -10.52 0.48 -8.59
C ASN A 155 -9.84 0.97 -7.31
N ILE A 156 -10.62 1.45 -6.36
CA ILE A 156 -10.15 2.02 -5.11
C ILE A 156 -10.43 1.06 -3.97
N THR A 157 -9.38 0.62 -3.29
CA THR A 157 -9.49 -0.21 -2.09
C THR A 157 -8.73 0.45 -0.95
N VAL A 158 -9.36 0.53 0.22
CA VAL A 158 -8.79 1.07 1.45
C VAL A 158 -9.07 0.13 2.62
N ALA A 159 -8.06 -0.11 3.45
CA ALA A 159 -8.23 -0.80 4.72
C ALA A 159 -7.54 0.00 5.83
N ILE A 160 -8.22 0.21 6.95
CA ILE A 160 -7.73 1.00 8.08
C ILE A 160 -7.89 0.19 9.37
N ALA A 161 -6.84 0.18 10.18
CA ALA A 161 -6.89 -0.38 11.51
C ALA A 161 -6.25 0.59 12.52
N LYS A 162 -6.89 0.82 13.65
CA LYS A 162 -6.34 1.58 14.78
C LYS A 162 -5.80 0.62 15.81
N TYR A 163 -4.54 0.81 16.19
CA TYR A 163 -3.91 0.02 17.24
C TYR A 163 -4.23 0.63 18.61
N THR A 164 -4.67 -0.23 19.52
CA THR A 164 -4.84 0.11 20.95
C THR A 164 -3.98 -0.85 21.75
N ALA A 165 -3.05 -0.29 22.52
CA ALA A 165 -2.23 -1.09 23.42
C ALA A 165 -3.13 -1.73 24.49
N ARG A 166 -2.89 -3.00 24.81
CA ARG A 166 -3.54 -3.61 25.97
C ARG A 166 -2.95 -2.99 27.24
N GLU A 167 -3.80 -2.49 28.12
CA GLU A 167 -3.38 -2.21 29.49
C GLU A 167 -2.97 -3.53 30.13
N GLU A 168 -1.74 -3.62 30.60
CA GLU A 168 -1.34 -4.73 31.47
C GLU A 168 -2.17 -4.56 32.76
N VAL A 169 -3.13 -5.45 32.95
CA VAL A 169 -3.81 -5.57 34.24
C VAL A 169 -2.79 -6.23 35.18
N GLU A 170 -2.13 -5.44 36.03
CA GLU A 170 -1.34 -5.97 37.13
C GLU A 170 -2.28 -6.81 38.03
N GLU A 171 -2.06 -8.13 38.08
CA GLU A 171 -2.67 -9.05 39.02
C GLU A 171 -2.05 -8.91 40.41
#